data_4d99e12cbc612385c6193f2032a59fa8
#
_entry.id   4d99e12cbc612385c6193f2032a59fa8
#
_cell.length_a   1.000
_cell.length_b   1.000
_cell.length_c   1.000
_cell.angle_alpha   90.00
_cell.angle_beta   90.00
_cell.angle_gamma   90.00
#
_symmetry.space_group_name_H-M   'P 1'
#
loop_
_entity.id
_entity.type
_entity.pdbx_description
1 polymer ?
#
loop_
_entity_poly.entity_id
_entity_poly.type
_entity_poly.pdbx_seq_one_letter_code
_entity_poly.pdbx_strand_id
1 'polypeptide(L)'
;MRPQLLNPAQLPTLFRKEFELCAVKRGETIILLSNLNTRREYILAATAAADELGADIFEINLNRVADPSRVRREIGQAKGLMEALKCADLILTFQPPNFARWQKEARDAGARILSVIIAPDEMARLQSPPGLKEAVLYAAERWGAAREIRLLNDAGTDLTWKRGEFKVKSQYGFAEERGRVDQWGAGHITNYPDEGTANGTVVLQPGDFFILPYIRMIEQPVRLEIRDGFIR
;
A
#
# COMPACT_ATOMS: atom_id res chain seq x y z
N MET A 1 21.02 12.29 13.32
CA MET A 1 21.23 10.83 13.39
C MET A 1 21.40 10.34 11.95
N ARG A 2 22.53 9.74 11.57
CA ARG A 2 22.66 9.14 10.22
C ARG A 2 21.73 7.93 10.15
N PRO A 3 20.93 7.74 9.09
CA PRO A 3 20.17 6.51 8.95
C PRO A 3 21.14 5.34 8.95
N GLN A 4 20.90 4.36 9.80
CA GLN A 4 21.65 3.12 9.81
C GLN A 4 21.30 2.40 8.50
N LEU A 5 22.26 2.33 7.58
CA LEU A 5 22.08 1.56 6.35
C LEU A 5 21.83 0.11 6.73
N LEU A 6 20.75 -0.44 6.25
CA LEU A 6 20.44 -1.85 6.46
C LEU A 6 21.56 -2.71 5.85
N ASN A 7 22.09 -3.65 6.64
CA ASN A 7 22.96 -4.68 6.09
C ASN A 7 22.11 -5.58 5.15
N PRO A 8 22.46 -5.73 3.86
CA PRO A 8 21.72 -6.57 2.92
C PRO A 8 21.49 -8.00 3.42
N ALA A 9 22.38 -8.53 4.25
CA ALA A 9 22.22 -9.85 4.87
C ALA A 9 21.00 -9.96 5.82
N GLN A 10 20.40 -8.85 6.23
CA GLN A 10 19.20 -8.83 7.07
C GLN A 10 17.89 -8.91 6.27
N LEU A 11 17.94 -8.68 4.95
CA LEU A 11 16.75 -8.70 4.10
C LEU A 11 15.98 -10.03 4.16
N PRO A 12 16.60 -11.22 4.09
CA PRO A 12 15.86 -12.48 4.21
C PRO A 12 15.09 -12.58 5.53
N THR A 13 15.69 -12.17 6.64
CA THR A 13 15.04 -12.16 7.95
C THR A 13 13.84 -11.21 7.99
N LEU A 14 13.93 -10.04 7.32
CA LEU A 14 12.81 -9.10 7.24
C LEU A 14 11.66 -9.68 6.40
N PHE A 15 11.96 -10.25 5.24
CA PHE A 15 10.94 -10.90 4.40
C PHE A 15 10.29 -12.09 5.10
N ARG A 16 11.07 -12.88 5.83
CA ARG A 16 10.54 -13.99 6.62
C ARG A 16 9.52 -13.50 7.66
N LYS A 17 9.88 -12.50 8.45
CA LYS A 17 8.95 -11.90 9.42
C LYS A 17 7.69 -11.35 8.76
N GLU A 18 7.83 -10.72 7.60
CA GLU A 18 6.70 -10.19 6.86
C GLU A 18 5.80 -11.30 6.31
N PHE A 19 6.38 -12.41 5.85
CA PHE A 19 5.61 -13.59 5.44
C PHE A 19 4.91 -14.26 6.63
N GLU A 20 5.53 -14.29 7.81
CA GLU A 20 4.88 -14.74 9.04
C GLU A 20 3.68 -13.84 9.40
N LEU A 21 3.82 -12.51 9.30
CA LEU A 21 2.71 -11.57 9.48
C LEU A 21 1.61 -11.77 8.43
N CYS A 22 1.97 -12.05 7.19
CA CYS A 22 1.04 -12.43 6.13
C CYS A 22 0.45 -13.84 6.30
N ALA A 23 0.76 -14.53 7.39
CA ALA A 23 0.30 -15.89 7.68
C ALA A 23 0.61 -16.89 6.55
N VAL A 24 1.78 -16.77 5.91
CA VAL A 24 2.25 -17.73 4.89
C VAL A 24 2.43 -19.10 5.51
N LYS A 25 1.94 -20.12 4.82
CA LYS A 25 1.99 -21.53 5.26
C LYS A 25 2.81 -22.35 4.29
N ARG A 26 3.30 -23.48 4.81
CA ARG A 26 3.95 -24.50 3.99
C ARG A 26 3.05 -24.96 2.85
N GLY A 27 3.59 -25.02 1.63
CA GLY A 27 2.89 -25.44 0.43
C GLY A 27 2.01 -24.35 -0.20
N GLU A 28 1.97 -23.12 0.36
CA GLU A 28 1.34 -22.00 -0.34
C GLU A 28 2.18 -21.52 -1.51
N THR A 29 1.53 -21.01 -2.52
CA THR A 29 2.16 -20.44 -3.72
C THR A 29 2.28 -18.92 -3.60
N ILE A 30 3.52 -18.43 -3.65
CA ILE A 30 3.85 -17.00 -3.65
C ILE A 30 4.27 -16.57 -5.05
N ILE A 31 3.68 -15.50 -5.58
CA ILE A 31 4.12 -14.88 -6.83
C ILE A 31 4.79 -13.53 -6.54
N LEU A 32 6.04 -13.39 -6.98
CA LEU A 32 6.76 -12.13 -7.01
C LEU A 32 6.49 -11.44 -8.35
N LEU A 33 5.67 -10.39 -8.34
CA LEU A 33 5.35 -9.61 -9.53
C LEU A 33 6.34 -8.44 -9.66
N SER A 34 7.41 -8.68 -10.39
CA SER A 34 8.54 -7.76 -10.55
C SER A 34 8.50 -6.98 -11.88
N ASN A 35 9.39 -6.00 -12.00
CA ASN A 35 9.64 -5.23 -13.22
C ASN A 35 11.12 -4.86 -13.31
N LEU A 36 11.54 -4.13 -14.34
CA LEU A 36 12.95 -3.76 -14.56
C LEU A 36 13.53 -2.85 -13.46
N ASN A 37 12.70 -2.18 -12.66
CA ASN A 37 13.14 -1.33 -11.55
C ASN A 37 13.19 -2.09 -10.22
N THR A 38 12.70 -3.33 -10.18
CA THR A 38 12.69 -4.13 -8.95
C THR A 38 14.09 -4.48 -8.54
N ARG A 39 14.43 -4.19 -7.30
CA ARG A 39 15.72 -4.52 -6.71
C ARG A 39 15.89 -6.03 -6.65
N ARG A 40 16.96 -6.54 -7.27
CA ARG A 40 17.21 -7.97 -7.34
C ARG A 40 17.41 -8.61 -5.97
N GLU A 41 17.97 -7.85 -5.00
CA GLU A 41 18.11 -8.29 -3.62
C GLU A 41 16.77 -8.60 -2.95
N TYR A 42 15.66 -7.96 -3.34
CA TYR A 42 14.32 -8.28 -2.79
C TYR A 42 13.83 -9.63 -3.27
N ILE A 43 14.04 -9.93 -4.54
CA ILE A 43 13.68 -11.23 -5.11
C ILE A 43 14.43 -12.35 -4.40
N LEU A 44 15.75 -12.20 -4.26
CA LEU A 44 16.60 -13.20 -3.60
C LEU A 44 16.22 -13.38 -2.12
N ALA A 45 15.97 -12.26 -1.42
CA ALA A 45 15.59 -12.30 -0.01
C ALA A 45 14.21 -12.92 0.22
N ALA A 46 13.23 -12.58 -0.62
CA ALA A 46 11.91 -13.18 -0.57
C ALA A 46 11.93 -14.68 -0.88
N THR A 47 12.75 -15.10 -1.87
CA THR A 47 12.93 -16.51 -2.21
C THR A 47 13.51 -17.28 -1.03
N ALA A 48 14.59 -16.79 -0.42
CA ALA A 48 15.18 -17.43 0.77
C ALA A 48 14.18 -17.54 1.94
N ALA A 49 13.40 -16.49 2.17
CA ALA A 49 12.39 -16.48 3.22
C ALA A 49 11.25 -17.49 2.96
N ALA A 50 10.80 -17.62 1.70
CA ALA A 50 9.79 -18.60 1.32
C ALA A 50 10.28 -20.04 1.48
N ASP A 51 11.52 -20.32 1.06
CA ASP A 51 12.16 -21.63 1.23
C ASP A 51 12.21 -22.05 2.71
N GLU A 52 12.56 -21.13 3.62
CA GLU A 52 12.58 -21.40 5.06
C GLU A 52 11.18 -21.74 5.61
N LEU A 53 10.13 -21.16 5.05
CA LEU A 53 8.73 -21.41 5.43
C LEU A 53 8.13 -22.64 4.70
N GLY A 54 8.83 -23.16 3.69
CA GLY A 54 8.38 -24.27 2.86
C GLY A 54 7.24 -23.89 1.92
N ALA A 55 7.18 -22.65 1.48
CA ALA A 55 6.25 -22.15 0.48
C ALA A 55 6.88 -22.21 -0.92
N ASP A 56 6.06 -22.49 -1.95
CA ASP A 56 6.50 -22.43 -3.33
C ASP A 56 6.52 -20.96 -3.81
N ILE A 57 7.61 -20.55 -4.46
CA ILE A 57 7.75 -19.16 -4.90
C ILE A 57 8.16 -19.06 -6.36
N PHE A 58 7.53 -18.16 -7.10
CA PHE A 58 7.78 -17.90 -8.53
C PHE A 58 7.93 -16.42 -8.79
N GLU A 59 8.86 -16.03 -9.66
CA GLU A 59 8.97 -14.66 -10.16
C GLU A 59 8.29 -14.54 -11.52
N ILE A 60 7.40 -13.56 -11.64
CA ILE A 60 6.87 -13.08 -12.93
C ILE A 60 7.42 -11.68 -13.15
N ASN A 61 8.38 -11.55 -14.07
CA ASN A 61 8.94 -10.26 -14.43
C ASN A 61 8.17 -9.68 -15.62
N LEU A 62 7.62 -8.49 -15.46
CA LEU A 62 6.87 -7.79 -16.50
C LEU A 62 7.78 -7.25 -17.61
N ASN A 63 9.10 -7.33 -17.44
CA ASN A 63 10.13 -6.97 -18.43
C ASN A 63 9.95 -5.54 -18.99
N ARG A 64 9.57 -4.61 -18.13
CA ARG A 64 9.36 -3.20 -18.46
C ARG A 64 9.58 -2.31 -17.24
N VAL A 65 9.81 -1.03 -17.49
CA VAL A 65 9.87 -0.03 -16.42
C VAL A 65 8.47 0.20 -15.86
N ALA A 66 8.36 0.33 -14.54
CA ALA A 66 7.09 0.69 -13.90
C ALA A 66 6.66 2.09 -14.36
N ASP A 67 5.67 2.14 -15.24
CA ASP A 67 4.97 3.36 -15.63
C ASP A 67 3.58 3.33 -14.99
N PRO A 68 3.30 4.16 -13.98
CA PRO A 68 2.01 4.16 -13.30
C PRO A 68 0.82 4.36 -14.23
N SER A 69 1.03 5.01 -15.38
CA SER A 69 -0.02 5.25 -16.36
C SER A 69 -0.32 4.03 -17.24
N ARG A 70 0.68 3.15 -17.47
CA ARG A 70 0.60 2.01 -18.38
C ARG A 70 0.35 0.68 -17.68
N VAL A 71 0.92 0.48 -16.50
CA VAL A 71 0.82 -0.79 -15.74
C VAL A 71 -0.63 -1.21 -15.50
N ARG A 72 -1.55 -0.28 -15.39
CA ARG A 72 -2.98 -0.57 -15.18
C ARG A 72 -3.62 -1.34 -16.33
N ARG A 73 -3.19 -1.12 -17.58
CA ARG A 73 -3.81 -1.72 -18.75
C ARG A 73 -3.20 -3.08 -19.12
N GLU A 74 -1.93 -3.24 -18.87
CA GLU A 74 -1.13 -4.32 -19.46
C GLU A 74 -1.21 -5.63 -18.66
N ILE A 75 -1.26 -5.58 -17.34
CA ILE A 75 -1.41 -6.79 -16.51
C ILE A 75 -2.77 -7.45 -16.77
N GLY A 76 -3.84 -6.69 -16.84
CA GLY A 76 -5.19 -7.21 -17.00
C GLY A 76 -5.52 -7.73 -18.40
N GLN A 77 -4.64 -7.55 -19.42
CA GLN A 77 -4.86 -8.02 -20.79
C GLN A 77 -4.21 -9.37 -21.09
N ALA A 78 -3.24 -9.80 -20.30
CA ALA A 78 -2.52 -11.05 -20.50
C ALA A 78 -3.24 -12.20 -19.75
N LYS A 79 -4.02 -13.01 -20.49
CA LYS A 79 -4.82 -14.11 -19.91
C LYS A 79 -3.99 -15.06 -19.06
N GLY A 80 -2.86 -15.54 -19.55
CA GLY A 80 -1.98 -16.45 -18.80
C GLY A 80 -1.43 -15.84 -17.51
N LEU A 81 -1.10 -14.56 -17.52
CA LEU A 81 -0.68 -13.84 -16.31
C LEU A 81 -1.82 -13.75 -15.30
N MET A 82 -3.02 -13.41 -15.75
CA MET A 82 -4.18 -13.32 -14.86
C MET A 82 -4.54 -14.65 -14.21
N GLU A 83 -4.48 -15.74 -14.96
CA GLU A 83 -4.71 -17.08 -14.39
C GLU A 83 -3.65 -17.45 -13.34
N ALA A 84 -2.38 -17.16 -13.62
CA ALA A 84 -1.31 -17.35 -12.61
C ALA A 84 -1.57 -16.55 -11.34
N LEU A 85 -1.90 -15.25 -11.48
CA LEU A 85 -2.18 -14.38 -10.32
C LEU A 85 -3.40 -14.82 -9.50
N LYS A 86 -4.43 -15.37 -10.15
CA LYS A 86 -5.61 -15.91 -9.46
C LYS A 86 -5.33 -17.21 -8.69
N CYS A 87 -4.33 -17.98 -9.13
CA CYS A 87 -3.92 -19.22 -8.44
C CYS A 87 -2.95 -18.99 -7.28
N ALA A 88 -2.43 -17.78 -7.10
CA ALA A 88 -1.52 -17.47 -6.01
C ALA A 88 -2.24 -17.37 -4.66
N ASP A 89 -1.60 -17.84 -3.58
CA ASP A 89 -2.04 -17.58 -2.22
C ASP A 89 -1.58 -16.19 -1.75
N LEU A 90 -0.37 -15.78 -2.15
CA LEU A 90 0.17 -14.44 -1.89
C LEU A 90 0.86 -13.87 -3.13
N ILE A 91 0.55 -12.64 -3.46
CA ILE A 91 1.24 -11.87 -4.51
C ILE A 91 2.03 -10.76 -3.84
N LEU A 92 3.36 -10.80 -3.94
CA LEU A 92 4.21 -9.63 -3.68
C LEU A 92 4.32 -8.82 -4.95
N THR A 93 3.86 -7.58 -4.93
CA THR A 93 4.03 -6.67 -6.06
C THR A 93 5.02 -5.56 -5.72
N PHE A 94 6.03 -5.39 -6.58
CA PHE A 94 7.04 -4.32 -6.46
C PHE A 94 6.63 -3.09 -7.26
N GLN A 95 5.33 -2.85 -7.35
CA GLN A 95 4.74 -1.73 -8.05
C GLN A 95 3.86 -0.93 -7.09
N PRO A 96 3.69 0.38 -7.31
CA PRO A 96 2.77 1.17 -6.53
C PRO A 96 1.36 0.57 -6.52
N PRO A 97 0.67 0.58 -5.37
CA PRO A 97 -0.71 0.17 -5.30
C PRO A 97 -1.56 1.11 -6.16
N ASN A 98 -2.20 0.58 -7.19
CA ASN A 98 -2.87 1.41 -8.18
C ASN A 98 -4.35 1.06 -8.38
N PHE A 99 -4.96 0.30 -7.46
CA PHE A 99 -6.37 -0.08 -7.50
C PHE A 99 -6.81 -0.65 -8.87
N ALA A 100 -5.90 -1.35 -9.53
CA ALA A 100 -6.10 -1.87 -10.87
C ALA A 100 -7.09 -3.04 -10.87
N ARG A 101 -7.76 -3.25 -12.00
CA ARG A 101 -8.71 -4.34 -12.19
C ARG A 101 -8.10 -5.72 -11.90
N TRP A 102 -6.83 -5.94 -12.29
CA TRP A 102 -6.14 -7.19 -12.02
C TRP A 102 -6.05 -7.52 -10.52
N GLN A 103 -5.81 -6.50 -9.67
CA GLN A 103 -5.78 -6.68 -8.22
C GLN A 103 -7.15 -7.11 -7.69
N LYS A 104 -8.22 -6.49 -8.23
CA LYS A 104 -9.57 -6.90 -7.85
C LYS A 104 -9.86 -8.34 -8.25
N GLU A 105 -9.53 -8.74 -9.47
CA GLU A 105 -9.78 -10.10 -9.97
C GLU A 105 -8.97 -11.16 -9.20
N ALA A 106 -7.69 -10.92 -8.93
CA ALA A 106 -6.86 -11.82 -8.12
C ALA A 106 -7.37 -11.95 -6.68
N ARG A 107 -7.72 -10.82 -6.08
CA ARG A 107 -8.28 -10.78 -4.73
C ARG A 107 -9.64 -11.50 -4.63
N ASP A 108 -10.52 -11.29 -5.60
CA ASP A 108 -11.83 -11.94 -5.64
C ASP A 108 -11.69 -13.47 -5.80
N ALA A 109 -10.60 -13.95 -6.42
CA ALA A 109 -10.20 -15.36 -6.43
C ALA A 109 -9.61 -15.84 -5.11
N GLY A 110 -9.27 -14.92 -4.21
CA GLY A 110 -8.77 -15.22 -2.86
C GLY A 110 -7.29 -14.94 -2.63
N ALA A 111 -6.56 -14.47 -3.64
CA ALA A 111 -5.16 -14.09 -3.48
C ALA A 111 -5.01 -12.93 -2.49
N ARG A 112 -4.03 -13.03 -1.61
CA ARG A 112 -3.56 -11.92 -0.78
C ARG A 112 -2.58 -11.10 -1.61
N ILE A 113 -2.56 -9.78 -1.46
CA ILE A 113 -1.65 -8.91 -2.21
C ILE A 113 -0.92 -7.98 -1.25
N LEU A 114 0.41 -8.02 -1.29
CA LEU A 114 1.27 -7.13 -0.54
C LEU A 114 2.14 -6.30 -1.48
N SER A 115 2.01 -4.98 -1.41
CA SER A 115 2.90 -4.06 -2.15
C SER A 115 4.17 -3.79 -1.37
N VAL A 116 5.33 -3.91 -2.03
CA VAL A 116 6.66 -3.66 -1.47
C VAL A 116 7.37 -2.63 -2.33
N ILE A 117 7.24 -1.36 -1.97
CA ILE A 117 7.73 -0.22 -2.77
C ILE A 117 8.72 0.67 -2.02
N ILE A 118 9.08 0.30 -0.81
CA ILE A 118 9.97 1.07 0.09
C ILE A 118 11.43 0.60 -0.04
N ALA A 119 12.36 1.45 0.36
CA ALA A 119 13.78 1.14 0.35
C ALA A 119 14.15 0.15 1.49
N PRO A 120 15.31 -0.57 1.39
CA PRO A 120 15.67 -1.59 2.37
C PRO A 120 15.77 -1.08 3.81
N ASP A 121 16.32 0.09 4.02
CA ASP A 121 16.44 0.74 5.33
C ASP A 121 15.07 1.16 5.90
N GLU A 122 14.13 1.52 5.04
CA GLU A 122 12.75 1.80 5.41
C GLU A 122 12.00 0.52 5.78
N MET A 123 12.26 -0.61 5.11
CA MET A 123 11.60 -1.89 5.40
C MET A 123 11.83 -2.32 6.85
N ALA A 124 13.06 -2.20 7.34
CA ALA A 124 13.39 -2.53 8.73
C ALA A 124 12.69 -1.61 9.74
N ARG A 125 12.62 -0.31 9.42
CA ARG A 125 12.02 0.71 10.29
C ARG A 125 10.50 0.66 10.28
N LEU A 126 9.90 0.28 9.15
CA LEU A 126 8.46 0.28 8.92
C LEU A 126 7.83 -1.12 8.98
N GLN A 127 8.56 -2.11 9.52
CA GLN A 127 7.94 -3.40 9.81
C GLN A 127 6.83 -3.21 10.86
N SER A 128 5.68 -3.82 10.63
CA SER A 128 4.49 -3.63 11.47
C SER A 128 4.77 -4.04 12.93
N PRO A 129 4.71 -3.11 13.89
CA PRO A 129 4.90 -3.43 15.28
C PRO A 129 3.67 -4.17 15.84
N PRO A 130 3.83 -4.94 16.94
CA PRO A 130 2.71 -5.50 17.67
C PRO A 130 1.66 -4.44 18.03
N GLY A 131 0.38 -4.76 17.85
CA GLY A 131 -0.72 -3.86 18.15
C GLY A 131 -1.10 -2.87 17.04
N LEU A 132 -0.32 -2.79 15.94
CA LEU A 132 -0.64 -1.87 14.84
C LEU A 132 -1.98 -2.22 14.18
N LYS A 133 -2.22 -3.51 13.91
CA LYS A 133 -3.48 -3.97 13.31
C LYS A 133 -4.67 -3.53 14.15
N GLU A 134 -4.62 -3.80 15.46
CA GLU A 134 -5.68 -3.46 16.40
C GLU A 134 -5.92 -1.95 16.44
N ALA A 135 -4.86 -1.15 16.47
CA ALA A 135 -4.95 0.31 16.48
C ALA A 135 -5.60 0.84 15.18
N VAL A 136 -5.20 0.31 14.02
CA VAL A 136 -5.75 0.70 12.73
C VAL A 136 -7.23 0.27 12.61
N LEU A 137 -7.58 -0.93 13.03
CA LEU A 137 -8.97 -1.41 13.01
C LEU A 137 -9.85 -0.59 13.96
N TYR A 138 -9.37 -0.27 15.16
CA TYR A 138 -10.06 0.62 16.08
C TYR A 138 -10.30 2.02 15.48
N ALA A 139 -9.28 2.60 14.84
CA ALA A 139 -9.42 3.88 14.14
C ALA A 139 -10.44 3.79 12.99
N ALA A 140 -10.42 2.69 12.21
CA ALA A 140 -11.35 2.46 11.10
C ALA A 140 -12.81 2.34 11.60
N GLU A 141 -13.04 1.67 12.72
CA GLU A 141 -14.36 1.55 13.34
C GLU A 141 -14.89 2.93 13.76
N ARG A 142 -14.09 3.69 14.51
CA ARG A 142 -14.49 5.04 14.96
C ARG A 142 -14.74 5.99 13.80
N TRP A 143 -13.88 5.96 12.79
CA TRP A 143 -14.07 6.74 11.57
C TRP A 143 -15.34 6.32 10.83
N GLY A 144 -15.58 5.00 10.74
CA GLY A 144 -16.79 4.43 10.12
C GLY A 144 -18.10 4.82 10.80
N ALA A 145 -18.07 5.02 12.12
CA ALA A 145 -19.22 5.46 12.91
C ALA A 145 -19.50 6.97 12.82
N ALA A 146 -18.54 7.77 12.35
CA ALA A 146 -18.69 9.21 12.23
C ALA A 146 -19.65 9.55 11.06
N ARG A 147 -20.47 10.59 11.22
CA ARG A 147 -21.28 11.16 10.16
C ARG A 147 -20.58 12.26 9.41
N GLU A 148 -19.79 13.03 10.14
CA GLU A 148 -19.04 14.17 9.63
C GLU A 148 -17.62 14.11 10.15
N ILE A 149 -16.69 14.54 9.34
CA ILE A 149 -15.25 14.64 9.66
C ILE A 149 -14.85 16.10 9.54
N ARG A 150 -14.08 16.59 10.49
CA ARG A 150 -13.45 17.91 10.47
C ARG A 150 -11.95 17.78 10.66
N LEU A 151 -11.19 18.38 9.77
CA LEU A 151 -9.74 18.44 9.81
C LEU A 151 -9.31 19.84 10.21
N LEU A 152 -8.54 19.94 11.28
CA LEU A 152 -8.01 21.20 11.83
C LEU A 152 -6.50 21.10 11.99
N ASN A 153 -5.80 22.21 11.76
CA ASN A 153 -4.43 22.40 12.20
C ASN A 153 -4.14 23.86 12.53
N ASP A 154 -3.02 24.10 13.20
CA ASP A 154 -2.59 25.46 13.62
C ASP A 154 -2.20 26.37 12.45
N ALA A 155 -1.90 25.79 11.28
CA ALA A 155 -1.58 26.56 10.08
C ALA A 155 -2.81 27.22 9.44
N GLY A 156 -4.01 26.91 9.93
CA GLY A 156 -5.28 27.47 9.47
C GLY A 156 -6.08 26.57 8.55
N THR A 157 -5.76 25.28 8.47
CA THR A 157 -6.66 24.28 7.87
C THR A 157 -7.89 24.16 8.75
N ASP A 158 -9.06 24.29 8.13
CA ASP A 158 -10.37 24.00 8.70
C ASP A 158 -11.26 23.47 7.59
N LEU A 159 -11.31 22.16 7.45
CA LEU A 159 -12.02 21.46 6.38
C LEU A 159 -13.03 20.48 6.99
N THR A 160 -14.26 20.56 6.57
CA THR A 160 -15.34 19.66 7.01
C THR A 160 -15.94 18.94 5.82
N TRP A 161 -16.31 17.65 5.99
CA TRP A 161 -17.00 16.88 4.97
C TRP A 161 -17.87 15.79 5.60
N LYS A 162 -18.89 15.35 4.89
CA LYS A 162 -19.66 14.15 5.27
C LYS A 162 -18.84 12.91 4.93
N ARG A 163 -18.80 11.96 5.87
CA ARG A 163 -18.01 10.73 5.71
C ARG A 163 -18.40 9.91 4.48
N GLY A 164 -19.67 9.92 4.13
CA GLY A 164 -20.21 9.13 3.03
C GLY A 164 -20.47 7.66 3.38
N GLU A 165 -21.02 6.92 2.42
CA GLU A 165 -21.40 5.51 2.57
C GLU A 165 -20.26 4.53 2.25
N PHE A 166 -19.19 5.00 1.64
CA PHE A 166 -18.04 4.15 1.31
C PHE A 166 -17.43 3.51 2.55
N LYS A 167 -17.09 2.23 2.45
CA LYS A 167 -16.40 1.52 3.52
C LYS A 167 -15.04 2.18 3.79
N VAL A 168 -14.72 2.33 5.06
CA VAL A 168 -13.38 2.71 5.48
C VAL A 168 -12.42 1.57 5.14
N LYS A 169 -11.36 1.87 4.41
CA LYS A 169 -10.28 0.93 4.13
C LYS A 169 -9.22 1.06 5.21
N SER A 170 -8.74 -0.06 5.69
CA SER A 170 -7.68 -0.15 6.68
C SER A 170 -6.47 -0.86 6.08
N GLN A 171 -5.29 -0.29 6.25
CA GLN A 171 -4.01 -0.90 5.88
C GLN A 171 -3.08 -0.87 7.08
N TYR A 172 -2.54 -2.01 7.45
CA TYR A 172 -1.71 -2.18 8.64
C TYR A 172 -0.39 -2.90 8.37
N GLY A 173 -0.02 -3.00 7.09
CA GLY A 173 1.32 -3.39 6.68
C GLY A 173 1.47 -4.80 6.16
N PHE A 174 0.48 -5.68 6.36
CA PHE A 174 0.56 -7.10 5.96
C PHE A 174 -0.80 -7.66 5.52
N ALA A 175 -0.78 -8.76 4.77
CA ALA A 175 -1.96 -9.35 4.14
C ALA A 175 -2.14 -10.81 4.59
N GLU A 176 -2.76 -11.03 5.75
CA GLU A 176 -2.96 -12.36 6.35
C GLU A 176 -4.29 -13.02 5.97
N GLU A 177 -5.28 -12.23 5.53
CA GLU A 177 -6.62 -12.73 5.21
C GLU A 177 -6.80 -12.88 3.70
N ARG A 178 -7.51 -13.92 3.26
CA ARG A 178 -7.85 -14.13 1.86
C ARG A 178 -8.52 -12.89 1.25
N GLY A 179 -8.05 -12.49 0.09
CA GLY A 179 -8.56 -11.32 -0.62
C GLY A 179 -8.13 -9.97 -0.04
N ARG A 180 -7.23 -9.95 0.94
CA ARG A 180 -6.69 -8.73 1.49
C ARG A 180 -5.65 -8.11 0.57
N VAL A 181 -5.70 -6.77 0.46
CA VAL A 181 -4.66 -5.95 -0.19
C VAL A 181 -4.06 -5.02 0.85
N ASP A 182 -2.76 -5.08 1.03
CA ASP A 182 -2.03 -4.22 1.94
C ASP A 182 -0.70 -3.74 1.33
N GLN A 183 0.03 -2.93 2.07
CA GLN A 183 1.32 -2.41 1.67
C GLN A 183 2.27 -2.47 2.86
N TRP A 184 3.47 -3.03 2.67
CA TRP A 184 4.51 -3.00 3.68
C TRP A 184 4.82 -1.56 4.11
N GLY A 185 4.82 -1.32 5.41
CA GLY A 185 5.00 0.00 6.00
C GLY A 185 3.73 0.84 6.11
N ALA A 186 2.56 0.26 5.85
CA ALA A 186 1.30 0.95 6.07
C ALA A 186 0.92 0.98 7.57
N GLY A 187 0.07 1.93 7.90
CA GLY A 187 -0.52 2.12 9.22
C GLY A 187 -1.54 3.25 9.09
N HIS A 188 -2.56 3.07 8.23
CA HIS A 188 -3.53 4.14 7.95
C HIS A 188 -4.90 3.61 7.60
N ILE A 189 -5.86 4.52 7.65
CA ILE A 189 -7.22 4.34 7.14
C ILE A 189 -7.48 5.29 5.98
N THR A 190 -8.33 4.88 5.06
CA THR A 190 -8.74 5.69 3.90
C THR A 190 -10.24 5.59 3.72
N ASN A 191 -10.87 6.72 3.44
CA ASN A 191 -12.28 6.81 3.11
C ASN A 191 -12.49 7.90 2.05
N TYR A 192 -13.52 7.74 1.25
CA TYR A 192 -13.97 8.78 0.30
C TYR A 192 -15.12 9.55 0.93
N PRO A 193 -15.11 10.89 0.90
CA PRO A 193 -16.24 11.71 1.33
C PRO A 193 -17.45 11.53 0.41
N ASP A 194 -18.64 11.92 0.87
CA ASP A 194 -19.75 12.15 -0.03
C ASP A 194 -19.39 13.27 -1.00
N GLU A 195 -19.71 13.05 -2.27
CA GLU A 195 -19.44 14.02 -3.33
C GLU A 195 -20.14 15.36 -3.03
N GLY A 196 -19.43 16.45 -3.28
CA GLY A 196 -19.97 17.80 -3.07
C GLY A 196 -20.06 18.26 -1.60
N THR A 197 -19.62 17.49 -0.62
CA THR A 197 -19.83 17.85 0.80
C THR A 197 -18.62 18.47 1.48
N ALA A 198 -17.45 18.44 0.85
CA ALA A 198 -16.24 19.03 1.44
C ALA A 198 -16.26 20.56 1.30
N ASN A 199 -16.16 21.27 2.44
CA ASN A 199 -16.16 22.72 2.49
C ASN A 199 -15.17 23.23 3.53
N GLY A 200 -14.48 24.31 3.22
CA GLY A 200 -13.55 24.96 4.15
C GLY A 200 -12.22 25.34 3.51
N THR A 201 -11.18 25.34 4.30
CA THR A 201 -9.83 25.75 3.90
C THR A 201 -8.83 24.63 4.17
N VAL A 202 -7.90 24.43 3.24
CA VAL A 202 -6.69 23.64 3.44
C VAL A 202 -5.48 24.54 3.30
N VAL A 203 -4.60 24.51 4.30
CA VAL A 203 -3.33 25.25 4.27
C VAL A 203 -2.19 24.25 4.25
N LEU A 204 -1.40 24.30 3.19
CA LEU A 204 -0.17 23.54 3.04
C LEU A 204 1.01 24.42 3.46
N GLN A 205 1.95 23.85 4.19
CA GLN A 205 3.13 24.53 4.72
C GLN A 205 4.42 24.08 4.01
N PRO A 206 5.50 24.86 4.05
CA PRO A 206 6.81 24.38 3.64
C PRO A 206 7.19 23.09 4.34
N GLY A 207 7.57 22.07 3.57
CA GLY A 207 7.83 20.72 4.06
C GLY A 207 6.70 19.72 3.84
N ASP A 208 5.47 20.18 3.61
CA ASP A 208 4.40 19.32 3.07
C ASP A 208 4.72 18.95 1.62
N PHE A 209 4.13 17.88 1.13
CA PHE A 209 4.36 17.47 -0.25
C PHE A 209 3.13 16.84 -0.90
N PHE A 210 3.01 17.03 -2.19
CA PHE A 210 2.12 16.25 -3.04
C PHE A 210 2.79 14.93 -3.43
N ILE A 211 2.02 13.85 -3.42
CA ILE A 211 2.50 12.53 -3.84
C ILE A 211 2.18 12.28 -5.32
N LEU A 212 1.09 12.80 -5.83
CA LEU A 212 0.59 12.57 -7.18
C LEU A 212 0.39 13.89 -7.93
N PRO A 213 0.65 13.97 -9.24
CA PRO A 213 1.11 12.91 -10.13
C PRO A 213 2.61 12.57 -9.99
N TYR A 214 3.36 13.38 -9.26
CA TYR A 214 4.77 13.20 -8.89
C TYR A 214 5.03 13.88 -7.54
N ILE A 215 6.03 13.40 -6.83
CA ILE A 215 6.39 13.98 -5.53
C ILE A 215 6.92 15.38 -5.72
N ARG A 216 6.26 16.35 -5.08
CA ARG A 216 6.65 17.75 -5.08
C ARG A 216 6.50 18.35 -3.69
N MET A 217 7.59 18.87 -3.15
CA MET A 217 7.60 19.55 -1.87
C MET A 217 6.99 20.96 -2.01
N ILE A 218 6.24 21.37 -1.01
CA ILE A 218 5.74 22.73 -0.87
C ILE A 218 6.86 23.62 -0.35
N GLU A 219 7.21 24.66 -1.09
CA GLU A 219 8.29 25.60 -0.75
C GLU A 219 7.78 26.87 -0.06
N GLN A 220 6.53 27.23 -0.32
CA GLN A 220 5.86 28.37 0.29
C GLN A 220 4.45 27.98 0.72
N PRO A 221 3.86 28.64 1.74
CA PRO A 221 2.51 28.34 2.17
C PRO A 221 1.51 28.46 1.01
N VAL A 222 0.65 27.47 0.87
CA VAL A 222 -0.44 27.45 -0.13
C VAL A 222 -1.76 27.32 0.61
N ARG A 223 -2.67 28.27 0.37
CA ARG A 223 -4.03 28.25 0.89
C ARG A 223 -4.99 27.83 -0.22
N LEU A 224 -5.76 26.78 0.03
CA LEU A 224 -6.79 26.29 -0.88
C LEU A 224 -8.15 26.51 -0.24
N GLU A 225 -9.06 27.15 -0.96
CA GLU A 225 -10.46 27.21 -0.56
C GLU A 225 -11.24 26.10 -1.25
N ILE A 226 -11.97 25.34 -0.45
CA ILE A 226 -12.76 24.20 -0.92
C ILE A 226 -14.24 24.57 -0.77
N ARG A 227 -15.01 24.45 -1.85
CA ARG A 227 -16.46 24.61 -1.85
C ARG A 227 -17.09 23.50 -2.66
N ASP A 228 -18.05 22.81 -2.05
CA ASP A 228 -18.77 21.72 -2.69
C ASP A 228 -17.84 20.64 -3.28
N GLY A 229 -16.73 20.34 -2.59
CA GLY A 229 -15.73 19.35 -2.99
C GLY A 229 -14.72 19.83 -4.03
N PHE A 230 -14.76 21.07 -4.46
CA PHE A 230 -13.87 21.64 -5.50
C PHE A 230 -12.99 22.75 -4.94
N ILE A 231 -11.77 22.84 -5.44
CA ILE A 231 -10.88 23.98 -5.22
C ILE A 231 -11.43 25.17 -6.01
N ARG A 232 -11.49 26.34 -5.36
CA ARG A 232 -11.99 27.59 -5.94
C ARG A 232 -10.90 28.67 -5.95
#